data_a07e1898fe263a8120a35c73ff77f670
#
_entry.id   a07e1898fe263a8120a35c73ff77f670
#
_cell.length_a   1.000
_cell.length_b   1.000
_cell.length_c   1.000
_cell.angle_alpha   90.00
_cell.angle_beta   90.00
_cell.angle_gamma   90.00
#
_symmetry.space_group_name_H-M   'P 1'
#
loop_
_entity.id
_entity.type
_entity.pdbx_description
1 polymer ?
#
loop_
_entity_poly.entity_id
_entity_poly.type
_entity_poly.pdbx_seq_one_letter_code
_entity_poly.pdbx_strand_id
1 'polypeptide(L)'
;MAEQQETHSIQDDLVAAVDTGARAPTGAVGKFIGATAFTWAVFQLYIASNLPFWLSDVTGLSLVVTNSNARLIHLAFGLFLAALAFPLFKKSSRTSIPWYDWVLALVGVACCLYIVVERNEIAVRAGLPTQADLIASTVGMLVLGITVFRALGLPLLIVAGVFVAYVFFGHSDVLPEAIMWKGASYGKAMWHYWMQNEGVFGVALGVSASLIFLFVLFGSILEKAGAGNYFIKIAFALLGHLRGGPAKAAVVASAMSGLYSGSSIANTVTTGTFTIPLMKRTGFSAEKAGAVEVASSTNGQLTPPVMGAAAFLIAEFTGISYTDILKHALVPALVSYIALVY
;
A
#
# COMPACT_ATOMS: atom_id res chain seq x y z
N MET A 1 -27.37 -5.63 -20.45
CA MET A 1 -26.00 -6.14 -20.58
C MET A 1 -25.02 -5.09 -21.14
N ALA A 2 -25.29 -4.42 -22.26
CA ALA A 2 -24.41 -3.37 -22.80
C ALA A 2 -24.28 -2.16 -21.84
N GLU A 3 -25.37 -1.69 -21.26
CA GLU A 3 -25.39 -0.57 -20.31
C GLU A 3 -24.66 -0.89 -18.98
N GLN A 4 -24.65 -2.14 -18.56
CA GLN A 4 -23.86 -2.60 -17.41
C GLN A 4 -22.35 -2.72 -17.74
N GLN A 5 -22.03 -3.06 -18.97
CA GLN A 5 -20.65 -3.14 -19.45
C GLN A 5 -20.04 -1.73 -19.65
N GLU A 6 -20.84 -0.78 -20.15
CA GLU A 6 -20.43 0.61 -20.31
C GLU A 6 -20.26 1.32 -18.96
N THR A 7 -21.14 1.05 -17.98
CA THR A 7 -21.02 1.56 -16.60
C THR A 7 -19.77 0.98 -15.90
N HIS A 8 -19.44 -0.28 -16.14
CA HIS A 8 -18.26 -0.92 -15.59
C HIS A 8 -16.97 -0.37 -16.19
N SER A 9 -16.95 -0.06 -17.51
CA SER A 9 -15.80 0.56 -18.17
C SER A 9 -15.54 1.99 -17.69
N ILE A 10 -16.62 2.78 -17.51
CA ILE A 10 -16.53 4.14 -16.97
C ILE A 10 -16.06 4.14 -15.50
N GLN A 11 -16.47 3.14 -14.71
CA GLN A 11 -15.99 2.98 -13.35
C GLN A 11 -14.50 2.62 -13.31
N ASP A 12 -14.07 1.65 -14.11
CA ASP A 12 -12.67 1.25 -14.20
C ASP A 12 -11.79 2.42 -14.70
N ASP A 13 -12.28 3.25 -15.61
CA ASP A 13 -11.60 4.46 -16.09
C ASP A 13 -11.54 5.56 -15.03
N LEU A 14 -12.59 5.77 -14.25
CA LEU A 14 -12.61 6.73 -13.14
C LEU A 14 -11.70 6.28 -12.00
N VAL A 15 -11.72 4.99 -11.64
CA VAL A 15 -10.79 4.40 -10.68
C VAL A 15 -9.36 4.58 -11.16
N ALA A 16 -9.07 4.25 -12.42
CA ALA A 16 -7.76 4.42 -13.01
C ALA A 16 -7.30 5.89 -13.12
N ALA A 17 -8.23 6.84 -13.22
CA ALA A 17 -7.92 8.27 -13.27
C ALA A 17 -7.65 8.89 -11.89
N VAL A 18 -8.30 8.38 -10.85
CA VAL A 18 -8.14 8.83 -9.46
C VAL A 18 -7.04 8.03 -8.76
N ASP A 19 -6.93 6.74 -9.07
CA ASP A 19 -5.90 5.84 -8.57
C ASP A 19 -4.62 6.03 -9.40
N THR A 20 -3.81 7.01 -9.05
CA THR A 20 -2.40 7.23 -9.42
C THR A 20 -2.02 7.29 -10.92
N GLY A 21 -2.93 7.03 -11.85
CA GLY A 21 -2.62 7.04 -13.27
C GLY A 21 -1.65 5.94 -13.72
N ALA A 22 -1.79 4.74 -13.19
CA ALA A 22 -1.01 3.58 -13.57
C ALA A 22 -1.14 3.25 -15.07
N ARG A 23 -0.13 2.62 -15.63
CA ARG A 23 -0.14 2.08 -16.98
C ARG A 23 -0.96 0.79 -17.04
N ALA A 24 -1.63 0.58 -18.16
CA ALA A 24 -2.29 -0.67 -18.53
C ALA A 24 -1.67 -1.24 -19.81
N PRO A 25 -0.45 -1.78 -19.77
CA PRO A 25 0.20 -2.31 -20.95
C PRO A 25 -0.53 -3.55 -21.46
N THR A 26 -0.68 -3.64 -22.78
CA THR A 26 -1.36 -4.76 -23.45
C THR A 26 -0.35 -5.74 -24.03
N GLY A 27 -0.85 -6.87 -24.55
CA GLY A 27 -0.02 -7.87 -25.25
C GLY A 27 0.93 -8.64 -24.32
N ALA A 28 2.11 -9.00 -24.81
CA ALA A 28 3.10 -9.81 -24.10
C ALA A 28 3.61 -9.14 -22.83
N VAL A 29 3.82 -7.82 -22.87
CA VAL A 29 4.30 -7.04 -21.71
C VAL A 29 3.27 -7.01 -20.59
N GLY A 30 1.99 -6.81 -20.91
CA GLY A 30 0.91 -6.88 -19.92
C GLY A 30 0.81 -8.26 -19.27
N LYS A 31 0.92 -9.34 -20.07
CA LYS A 31 0.94 -10.71 -19.55
C LYS A 31 2.14 -10.98 -18.63
N PHE A 32 3.31 -10.46 -18.99
CA PHE A 32 4.52 -10.59 -18.17
C PHE A 32 4.37 -9.89 -16.82
N ILE A 33 3.87 -8.65 -16.81
CA ILE A 33 3.60 -7.89 -15.57
C ILE A 33 2.56 -8.63 -14.72
N GLY A 34 1.47 -9.12 -15.33
CA GLY A 34 0.46 -9.91 -14.64
C GLY A 34 1.03 -11.19 -14.04
N ALA A 35 1.89 -11.92 -14.78
CA ALA A 35 2.56 -13.10 -14.28
C ALA A 35 3.51 -12.78 -13.10
N THR A 36 4.24 -11.66 -13.18
CA THR A 36 5.12 -11.20 -12.09
C THR A 36 4.30 -10.85 -10.83
N ALA A 37 3.18 -10.12 -10.99
CA ALA A 37 2.28 -9.80 -9.89
C ALA A 37 1.66 -11.06 -9.28
N PHE A 38 1.26 -12.03 -10.10
CA PHE A 38 0.77 -13.33 -9.66
C PHE A 38 1.84 -14.11 -8.89
N THR A 39 3.08 -14.13 -9.39
CA THR A 39 4.21 -14.77 -8.70
C THR A 39 4.46 -14.13 -7.34
N TRP A 40 4.34 -12.80 -7.25
CA TRP A 40 4.44 -12.09 -5.96
C TRP A 40 3.33 -12.51 -5.00
N ALA A 41 2.08 -12.59 -5.47
CA ALA A 41 0.96 -13.06 -4.64
C ALA A 41 1.17 -14.50 -4.15
N VAL A 42 1.61 -15.40 -5.02
CA VAL A 42 1.93 -16.80 -4.66
C VAL A 42 3.08 -16.85 -3.65
N PHE A 43 4.14 -16.05 -3.85
CA PHE A 43 5.24 -15.94 -2.89
C PHE A 43 4.76 -15.50 -1.51
N GLN A 44 3.88 -14.50 -1.44
CA GLN A 44 3.34 -14.02 -0.17
C GLN A 44 2.46 -15.08 0.54
N LEU A 45 1.65 -15.81 -0.21
CA LEU A 45 0.88 -16.92 0.34
C LEU A 45 1.80 -18.07 0.81
N TYR A 46 2.88 -18.32 0.07
CA TYR A 46 3.87 -19.32 0.45
C TYR A 46 4.51 -18.99 1.80
N ILE A 47 5.04 -17.80 2.00
CA ILE A 47 5.70 -17.41 3.25
C ILE A 47 4.73 -17.27 4.44
N ALA A 48 3.45 -16.99 4.17
CA ALA A 48 2.42 -16.88 5.20
C ALA A 48 1.81 -18.23 5.62
N SER A 49 2.09 -19.28 4.90
CA SER A 49 1.56 -20.64 5.12
C SER A 49 2.59 -21.54 5.79
N ASN A 50 2.16 -22.76 6.14
CA ASN A 50 3.08 -23.82 6.62
C ASN A 50 3.79 -24.57 5.49
N LEU A 51 3.54 -24.19 4.22
CA LEU A 51 4.15 -24.84 3.05
C LEU A 51 5.69 -24.87 3.07
N PRO A 52 6.40 -23.79 3.43
CA PRO A 52 7.86 -23.80 3.51
C PRO A 52 8.42 -24.87 4.45
N PHE A 53 7.79 -25.06 5.60
CA PHE A 53 8.19 -26.06 6.60
C PHE A 53 7.91 -27.47 6.08
N TRP A 54 6.70 -27.70 5.59
CA TRP A 54 6.32 -29.01 5.05
C TRP A 54 7.19 -29.42 3.85
N LEU A 55 7.47 -28.50 2.93
CA LEU A 55 8.35 -28.79 1.80
C LEU A 55 9.79 -29.05 2.25
N SER A 56 10.28 -28.32 3.25
CA SER A 56 11.62 -28.54 3.80
C SER A 56 11.74 -29.93 4.43
N ASP A 57 10.72 -30.37 5.16
CA ASP A 57 10.68 -31.70 5.79
C ASP A 57 10.63 -32.82 4.75
N VAL A 58 9.86 -32.64 3.67
CA VAL A 58 9.71 -33.66 2.60
C VAL A 58 10.95 -33.72 1.71
N THR A 59 11.54 -32.57 1.37
CA THR A 59 12.66 -32.50 0.41
C THR A 59 14.04 -32.61 1.05
N GLY A 60 14.14 -32.37 2.36
CA GLY A 60 15.42 -32.24 3.07
C GLY A 60 16.20 -30.94 2.74
N LEU A 61 15.60 -30.02 1.97
CA LEU A 61 16.18 -28.74 1.59
C LEU A 61 15.65 -27.63 2.50
N SER A 62 16.49 -26.67 2.86
CA SER A 62 16.04 -25.48 3.60
C SER A 62 15.30 -24.51 2.68
N LEU A 63 13.96 -24.67 2.60
CA LEU A 63 13.08 -23.84 1.79
C LEU A 63 12.38 -22.75 2.60
N VAL A 64 12.68 -22.65 3.89
CA VAL A 64 12.13 -21.61 4.78
C VAL A 64 12.79 -20.26 4.48
N VAL A 65 11.97 -19.28 4.13
CA VAL A 65 12.42 -17.89 3.88
C VAL A 65 12.42 -17.14 5.20
N THR A 66 13.57 -16.57 5.58
CA THR A 66 13.66 -15.74 6.78
C THR A 66 12.88 -14.43 6.61
N ASN A 67 12.41 -13.85 7.72
CA ASN A 67 11.68 -12.58 7.68
C ASN A 67 12.45 -11.46 6.99
N SER A 68 13.77 -11.38 7.18
CA SER A 68 14.62 -10.39 6.50
C SER A 68 14.63 -10.61 4.98
N ASN A 69 14.78 -11.85 4.52
CA ASN A 69 14.75 -12.16 3.08
C ASN A 69 13.36 -11.93 2.49
N ALA A 70 12.30 -12.24 3.26
CA ALA A 70 10.93 -11.97 2.83
C ALA A 70 10.70 -10.48 2.55
N ARG A 71 11.20 -9.59 3.43
CA ARG A 71 11.13 -8.13 3.25
C ARG A 71 11.90 -7.67 2.01
N LEU A 72 13.11 -8.20 1.80
CA LEU A 72 13.95 -7.88 0.63
C LEU A 72 13.26 -8.28 -0.69
N ILE A 73 12.75 -9.50 -0.76
CA ILE A 73 12.06 -10.01 -1.94
C ILE A 73 10.75 -9.24 -2.17
N HIS A 74 10.01 -8.95 -1.10
CA HIS A 74 8.78 -8.18 -1.18
C HIS A 74 9.02 -6.77 -1.77
N LEU A 75 10.04 -6.05 -1.26
CA LEU A 75 10.40 -4.74 -1.80
C LEU A 75 10.91 -4.84 -3.24
N ALA A 76 11.67 -5.87 -3.59
CA ALA A 76 12.14 -6.08 -4.94
C ALA A 76 10.97 -6.22 -5.94
N PHE A 77 9.94 -7.02 -5.62
CA PHE A 77 8.71 -7.09 -6.41
C PHE A 77 7.99 -5.74 -6.46
N GLY A 78 7.89 -5.05 -5.32
CA GLY A 78 7.25 -3.75 -5.22
C GLY A 78 7.92 -2.70 -6.11
N LEU A 79 9.25 -2.55 -6.03
CA LEU A 79 10.03 -1.63 -6.85
C LEU A 79 9.94 -1.99 -8.34
N PHE A 80 10.06 -3.28 -8.67
CA PHE A 80 9.97 -3.75 -10.04
C PHE A 80 8.63 -3.39 -10.67
N LEU A 81 7.54 -3.79 -10.03
CA LEU A 81 6.20 -3.55 -10.56
C LEU A 81 5.83 -2.07 -10.54
N ALA A 82 6.18 -1.34 -9.51
CA ALA A 82 5.88 0.09 -9.41
C ALA A 82 6.65 0.91 -10.45
N ALA A 83 7.92 0.62 -10.71
CA ALA A 83 8.69 1.28 -11.75
C ALA A 83 8.08 1.09 -13.15
N LEU A 84 7.49 -0.07 -13.43
CA LEU A 84 6.83 -0.37 -14.71
C LEU A 84 5.40 0.19 -14.77
N ALA A 85 4.68 0.15 -13.64
CA ALA A 85 3.29 0.59 -13.58
C ALA A 85 3.14 2.12 -13.58
N PHE A 86 4.00 2.86 -12.88
CA PHE A 86 3.86 4.31 -12.75
C PHE A 86 4.80 5.07 -13.67
N PRO A 87 4.28 5.89 -14.61
CA PRO A 87 5.10 6.69 -15.51
C PRO A 87 5.76 7.86 -14.78
N LEU A 88 6.96 8.27 -15.22
CA LEU A 88 7.67 9.43 -14.65
C LEU A 88 6.93 10.74 -14.93
N PHE A 89 6.36 10.88 -16.13
CA PHE A 89 5.66 12.09 -16.56
C PHE A 89 4.19 11.81 -16.85
N LYS A 90 3.32 12.75 -16.49
CA LYS A 90 1.86 12.66 -16.75
C LYS A 90 1.52 12.46 -18.24
N LYS A 91 2.38 12.96 -19.14
CA LYS A 91 2.24 12.83 -20.61
C LYS A 91 2.81 11.53 -21.18
N SER A 92 3.43 10.68 -20.36
CA SER A 92 3.99 9.39 -20.84
C SER A 92 2.89 8.44 -21.31
N SER A 93 3.23 7.59 -22.28
CA SER A 93 2.32 6.56 -22.76
C SER A 93 1.81 5.67 -21.63
N ARG A 94 0.51 5.36 -21.67
CA ARG A 94 -0.16 4.45 -20.73
C ARG A 94 -0.13 3.00 -21.19
N THR A 95 0.16 2.76 -22.47
CA THR A 95 0.13 1.41 -23.08
C THR A 95 1.52 0.83 -23.33
N SER A 96 2.56 1.65 -23.39
CA SER A 96 3.93 1.22 -23.64
C SER A 96 4.85 1.60 -22.48
N ILE A 97 5.84 0.75 -22.24
CA ILE A 97 6.85 0.94 -21.19
C ILE A 97 8.17 1.28 -21.86
N PRO A 98 8.73 2.47 -21.63
CA PRO A 98 10.02 2.85 -22.19
C PRO A 98 11.17 2.05 -21.55
N TRP A 99 12.28 1.91 -22.27
CA TRP A 99 13.42 1.09 -21.84
C TRP A 99 14.04 1.53 -20.49
N TYR A 100 14.04 2.83 -20.23
CA TYR A 100 14.60 3.36 -18.98
C TYR A 100 13.80 2.95 -17.72
N ASP A 101 12.51 2.66 -17.85
CA ASP A 101 11.71 2.15 -16.75
C ASP A 101 12.06 0.68 -16.43
N TRP A 102 12.42 -0.11 -17.46
CA TRP A 102 12.97 -1.46 -17.26
C TRP A 102 14.33 -1.41 -16.56
N VAL A 103 15.20 -0.48 -16.95
CA VAL A 103 16.50 -0.29 -16.27
C VAL A 103 16.27 0.08 -14.81
N LEU A 104 15.38 1.04 -14.52
CA LEU A 104 15.06 1.44 -13.15
C LEU A 104 14.53 0.27 -12.33
N ALA A 105 13.62 -0.53 -12.89
CA ALA A 105 13.06 -1.71 -12.25
C ALA A 105 14.15 -2.74 -11.90
N LEU A 106 15.00 -3.07 -12.86
CA LEU A 106 16.10 -4.04 -12.68
C LEU A 106 17.15 -3.54 -11.68
N VAL A 107 17.51 -2.26 -11.71
CA VAL A 107 18.43 -1.65 -10.74
C VAL A 107 17.84 -1.73 -9.33
N GLY A 108 16.56 -1.44 -9.13
CA GLY A 108 15.89 -1.59 -7.83
C GLY A 108 15.94 -3.01 -7.30
N VAL A 109 15.66 -3.99 -8.16
CA VAL A 109 15.78 -5.43 -7.81
C VAL A 109 17.23 -5.77 -7.46
N ALA A 110 18.21 -5.33 -8.25
CA ALA A 110 19.63 -5.61 -8.00
C ALA A 110 20.09 -5.05 -6.65
N CYS A 111 19.67 -3.84 -6.27
CA CYS A 111 19.97 -3.26 -4.96
C CYS A 111 19.39 -4.06 -3.78
N CYS A 112 18.21 -4.64 -3.95
CA CYS A 112 17.63 -5.53 -2.93
C CYS A 112 18.36 -6.88 -2.88
N LEU A 113 18.62 -7.49 -4.05
CA LEU A 113 19.31 -8.78 -4.14
C LEU A 113 20.76 -8.72 -3.68
N TYR A 114 21.42 -7.57 -3.83
CA TYR A 114 22.77 -7.36 -3.29
C TYR A 114 22.85 -7.73 -1.81
N ILE A 115 21.88 -7.30 -1.00
CA ILE A 115 21.85 -7.61 0.44
C ILE A 115 21.64 -9.11 0.68
N VAL A 116 20.87 -9.79 -0.18
CA VAL A 116 20.66 -11.24 -0.04
C VAL A 116 21.95 -12.01 -0.31
N VAL A 117 22.68 -11.62 -1.36
CA VAL A 117 23.92 -12.29 -1.78
C VAL A 117 25.05 -12.01 -0.79
N GLU A 118 25.22 -10.74 -0.38
CA GLU A 118 26.32 -10.29 0.49
C GLU A 118 25.98 -10.40 1.99
N ARG A 119 24.90 -11.06 2.36
CA ARG A 119 24.36 -11.08 3.72
C ARG A 119 25.38 -11.42 4.80
N ASN A 120 26.19 -12.45 4.58
CA ASN A 120 27.18 -12.91 5.55
C ASN A 120 28.30 -11.89 5.71
N GLU A 121 28.75 -11.32 4.61
CA GLU A 121 29.79 -10.30 4.61
C GLU A 121 29.31 -8.99 5.27
N ILE A 122 28.06 -8.58 4.97
CA ILE A 122 27.41 -7.43 5.60
C ILE A 122 27.33 -7.61 7.13
N ALA A 123 26.98 -8.80 7.58
CA ALA A 123 26.87 -9.10 9.02
C ALA A 123 28.22 -9.01 9.74
N VAL A 124 29.32 -9.48 9.11
CA VAL A 124 30.67 -9.43 9.68
C VAL A 124 31.22 -8.00 9.75
N ARG A 125 30.96 -7.17 8.73
CA ARG A 125 31.45 -5.78 8.65
C ARG A 125 30.45 -4.73 9.15
N ALA A 126 29.58 -5.10 10.09
CA ALA A 126 28.50 -4.24 10.58
C ALA A 126 29.00 -2.83 10.97
N GLY A 127 28.42 -1.80 10.32
CA GLY A 127 28.77 -0.40 10.53
C GLY A 127 30.02 0.10 9.81
N LEU A 128 30.72 -0.75 9.06
CA LEU A 128 31.89 -0.41 8.23
C LEU A 128 31.59 -0.66 6.75
N PRO A 129 30.83 0.23 6.07
CA PRO A 129 30.39 0.02 4.71
C PRO A 129 31.57 0.04 3.72
N THR A 130 31.56 -0.90 2.79
CA THR A 130 32.44 -0.89 1.62
C THR A 130 31.92 0.10 0.57
N GLN A 131 32.74 0.40 -0.45
CA GLN A 131 32.31 1.21 -1.59
C GLN A 131 31.07 0.60 -2.30
N ALA A 132 31.01 -0.72 -2.44
CA ALA A 132 29.89 -1.42 -3.04
C ALA A 132 28.60 -1.27 -2.21
N ASP A 133 28.70 -1.37 -0.88
CA ASP A 133 27.57 -1.14 0.04
C ASP A 133 27.03 0.29 -0.11
N LEU A 134 27.90 1.28 -0.20
CA LEU A 134 27.52 2.68 -0.36
C LEU A 134 26.85 2.94 -1.71
N ILE A 135 27.36 2.34 -2.79
CA ILE A 135 26.75 2.44 -4.11
C ILE A 135 25.35 1.78 -4.09
N ALA A 136 25.25 0.55 -3.60
CA ALA A 136 23.98 -0.17 -3.54
C ALA A 136 22.94 0.57 -2.68
N SER A 137 23.34 1.11 -1.53
CA SER A 137 22.47 1.89 -0.64
C SER A 137 21.99 3.18 -1.30
N THR A 138 22.92 3.93 -1.89
CA THR A 138 22.59 5.22 -2.51
C THR A 138 21.67 5.03 -3.71
N VAL A 139 22.03 4.09 -4.59
CA VAL A 139 21.22 3.78 -5.77
C VAL A 139 19.85 3.23 -5.37
N GLY A 140 19.79 2.33 -4.37
CA GLY A 140 18.55 1.79 -3.84
C GLY A 140 17.63 2.88 -3.28
N MET A 141 18.17 3.80 -2.46
CA MET A 141 17.42 4.95 -1.93
C MET A 141 16.93 5.88 -3.03
N LEU A 142 17.73 6.13 -4.07
CA LEU A 142 17.33 6.95 -5.22
C LEU A 142 16.20 6.27 -6.02
N VAL A 143 16.31 4.98 -6.31
CA VAL A 143 15.27 4.21 -7.00
C VAL A 143 13.98 4.21 -6.20
N LEU A 144 14.06 4.00 -4.88
CA LEU A 144 12.91 4.07 -3.99
C LEU A 144 12.28 5.46 -4.02
N GLY A 145 13.07 6.53 -3.90
CA GLY A 145 12.59 7.91 -3.98
C GLY A 145 11.92 8.23 -5.31
N ILE A 146 12.50 7.82 -6.44
CA ILE A 146 11.89 7.98 -7.77
C ILE A 146 10.57 7.22 -7.86
N THR A 147 10.52 6.00 -7.34
CA THR A 147 9.33 5.16 -7.37
C THR A 147 8.21 5.76 -6.51
N VAL A 148 8.54 6.25 -5.30
CA VAL A 148 7.61 6.96 -4.43
C VAL A 148 7.09 8.23 -5.09
N PHE A 149 7.96 9.01 -5.72
CA PHE A 149 7.56 10.21 -6.46
C PHE A 149 6.56 9.89 -7.58
N ARG A 150 6.80 8.83 -8.34
CA ARG A 150 5.91 8.39 -9.42
C ARG A 150 4.55 7.91 -8.93
N ALA A 151 4.54 7.16 -7.83
CA ALA A 151 3.32 6.53 -7.30
C ALA A 151 2.48 7.47 -6.42
N LEU A 152 3.13 8.24 -5.55
CA LEU A 152 2.47 9.03 -4.49
C LEU A 152 2.64 10.55 -4.66
N GLY A 153 3.48 10.96 -5.60
CA GLY A 153 3.73 12.37 -5.88
C GLY A 153 4.77 13.02 -4.96
N LEU A 154 4.89 14.34 -5.11
CA LEU A 154 5.93 15.14 -4.49
C LEU A 154 5.80 15.33 -2.96
N PRO A 155 4.61 15.49 -2.36
CA PRO A 155 4.50 15.86 -0.95
C PRO A 155 5.20 14.89 0.01
N LEU A 156 4.99 13.58 -0.17
CA LEU A 156 5.63 12.56 0.66
C LEU A 156 7.15 12.54 0.49
N LEU A 157 7.62 12.73 -0.74
CA LEU A 157 9.05 12.79 -1.04
C LEU A 157 9.72 14.00 -0.38
N ILE A 158 9.04 15.17 -0.35
CA ILE A 158 9.55 16.36 0.35
C ILE A 158 9.68 16.09 1.84
N VAL A 159 8.63 15.52 2.46
CA VAL A 159 8.67 15.18 3.90
C VAL A 159 9.82 14.22 4.19
N ALA A 160 9.95 13.13 3.43
CA ALA A 160 11.05 12.18 3.58
C ALA A 160 12.42 12.87 3.35
N GLY A 161 12.53 13.72 2.33
CA GLY A 161 13.74 14.47 2.02
C GLY A 161 14.16 15.42 3.15
N VAL A 162 13.21 16.08 3.80
CA VAL A 162 13.48 16.95 4.97
C VAL A 162 14.07 16.14 6.12
N PHE A 163 13.50 14.96 6.43
CA PHE A 163 14.05 14.10 7.48
C PHE A 163 15.42 13.53 7.11
N VAL A 164 15.64 13.15 5.86
CA VAL A 164 16.96 12.72 5.38
C VAL A 164 17.97 13.86 5.48
N ALA A 165 17.60 15.07 5.07
CA ALA A 165 18.43 16.26 5.22
C ALA A 165 18.75 16.56 6.70
N TYR A 166 17.76 16.44 7.59
CA TYR A 166 17.94 16.61 9.03
C TYR A 166 18.95 15.60 9.60
N VAL A 167 18.99 14.36 9.12
CA VAL A 167 20.00 13.38 9.55
C VAL A 167 21.42 13.86 9.24
N PHE A 168 21.65 14.54 8.13
CA PHE A 168 22.97 15.07 7.76
C PHE A 168 23.28 16.42 8.39
N PHE A 169 22.29 17.31 8.46
CA PHE A 169 22.47 18.71 8.85
C PHE A 169 21.95 19.07 10.24
N GLY A 170 21.56 18.07 11.04
CA GLY A 170 20.99 18.27 12.37
C GLY A 170 21.93 18.91 13.41
N HIS A 171 23.22 19.03 13.09
CA HIS A 171 24.22 19.73 13.90
C HIS A 171 24.38 21.22 13.55
N SER A 172 23.57 21.72 12.62
CA SER A 172 23.67 23.11 12.17
C SER A 172 23.17 24.08 13.25
N ASP A 173 23.91 25.17 13.47
CA ASP A 173 23.56 26.25 14.40
C ASP A 173 22.26 27.01 14.02
N VAL A 174 21.73 26.73 12.83
CA VAL A 174 20.41 27.27 12.38
C VAL A 174 19.25 26.62 13.10
N LEU A 175 19.46 25.43 13.67
CA LEU A 175 18.41 24.67 14.36
C LEU A 175 18.30 25.10 15.83
N PRO A 176 17.06 25.14 16.39
CA PRO A 176 16.88 25.32 17.83
C PRO A 176 17.58 24.19 18.62
N GLU A 177 18.19 24.52 19.75
CA GLU A 177 18.90 23.56 20.62
C GLU A 177 18.06 22.32 20.97
N ALA A 178 16.75 22.49 21.13
CA ALA A 178 15.83 21.42 21.47
C ALA A 178 15.74 20.28 20.42
N ILE A 179 16.10 20.57 19.16
CA ILE A 179 16.08 19.61 18.06
C ILE A 179 17.45 19.39 17.43
N MET A 180 18.49 20.03 17.96
CA MET A 180 19.88 19.78 17.51
C MET A 180 20.30 18.35 17.84
N TRP A 181 21.04 17.74 16.92
CA TRP A 181 21.69 16.46 17.15
C TRP A 181 23.03 16.40 16.41
N LYS A 182 23.89 15.47 16.79
CA LYS A 182 25.28 15.39 16.29
C LYS A 182 25.46 15.14 14.78
N GLY A 183 24.39 14.85 14.05
CA GLY A 183 24.46 14.47 12.64
C GLY A 183 25.00 13.05 12.42
N ALA A 184 24.91 12.56 11.20
CA ALA A 184 25.50 11.29 10.78
C ALA A 184 26.40 11.50 9.56
N SER A 185 27.52 10.74 9.50
CA SER A 185 28.31 10.66 8.28
C SER A 185 27.54 9.95 7.17
N TYR A 186 27.86 10.27 5.92
CA TYR A 186 27.21 9.69 4.76
C TYR A 186 27.20 8.15 4.80
N GLY A 187 28.37 7.54 5.06
CA GLY A 187 28.47 6.08 5.13
C GLY A 187 27.59 5.47 6.20
N LYS A 188 27.54 6.08 7.39
CA LYS A 188 26.73 5.61 8.50
C LYS A 188 25.22 5.73 8.20
N ALA A 189 24.80 6.85 7.61
CA ALA A 189 23.40 7.05 7.23
C ALA A 189 22.95 6.08 6.15
N MET A 190 23.73 5.93 5.07
CA MET A 190 23.40 5.01 3.98
C MET A 190 23.39 3.56 4.44
N TRP A 191 24.33 3.17 5.32
CA TRP A 191 24.32 1.86 5.94
C TRP A 191 23.04 1.63 6.73
N HIS A 192 22.63 2.56 7.59
CA HIS A 192 21.43 2.46 8.40
C HIS A 192 20.16 2.39 7.54
N TYR A 193 20.07 3.22 6.49
CA TYR A 193 18.86 3.26 5.66
C TYR A 193 18.64 2.01 4.83
N TRP A 194 19.72 1.39 4.29
CA TRP A 194 19.56 0.32 3.30
C TRP A 194 20.09 -1.03 3.75
N MET A 195 21.13 -1.11 4.56
CA MET A 195 21.78 -2.37 4.90
C MET A 195 21.25 -3.02 6.18
N GLN A 196 20.45 -2.31 6.97
CA GLN A 196 19.93 -2.77 8.26
C GLN A 196 18.42 -2.98 8.23
N ASN A 197 17.94 -3.80 9.19
CA ASN A 197 16.52 -4.05 9.40
C ASN A 197 15.79 -2.91 10.17
N GLU A 198 16.44 -1.76 10.38
CA GLU A 198 15.89 -0.59 11.08
C GLU A 198 15.53 0.54 10.12
N GLY A 199 16.13 0.56 8.92
CA GLY A 199 15.87 1.53 7.86
C GLY A 199 14.69 1.14 6.98
N VAL A 200 14.89 1.13 5.67
CA VAL A 200 13.88 0.78 4.67
C VAL A 200 13.32 -0.63 4.90
N PHE A 201 14.17 -1.59 5.29
CA PHE A 201 13.78 -2.97 5.58
C PHE A 201 13.28 -3.16 7.01
N GLY A 202 12.89 -2.07 7.69
CA GLY A 202 12.44 -2.06 9.06
C GLY A 202 11.00 -2.56 9.26
N VAL A 203 10.45 -2.11 10.38
CA VAL A 203 9.12 -2.50 10.86
C VAL A 203 8.02 -2.29 9.82
N ALA A 204 7.96 -1.11 9.20
CA ALA A 204 6.89 -0.78 8.25
C ALA A 204 6.87 -1.73 7.03
N LEU A 205 8.04 -2.04 6.47
CA LEU A 205 8.14 -3.01 5.37
C LEU A 205 7.85 -4.44 5.86
N GLY A 206 8.25 -4.78 7.08
CA GLY A 206 7.93 -6.05 7.70
C GLY A 206 6.43 -6.30 7.79
N VAL A 207 5.69 -5.31 8.28
CA VAL A 207 4.21 -5.35 8.35
C VAL A 207 3.60 -5.42 6.95
N SER A 208 4.15 -4.64 6.00
CA SER A 208 3.71 -4.70 4.59
C SER A 208 3.85 -6.10 4.00
N ALA A 209 5.00 -6.74 4.23
CA ALA A 209 5.30 -8.07 3.71
C ALA A 209 4.55 -9.21 4.40
N SER A 210 4.13 -9.04 5.65
CA SER A 210 3.46 -10.11 6.41
C SER A 210 1.95 -9.99 6.41
N LEU A 211 1.41 -8.84 6.76
CA LEU A 211 -0.02 -8.66 7.02
C LEU A 211 -0.73 -7.85 5.93
N ILE A 212 -0.23 -6.64 5.62
CA ILE A 212 -0.96 -5.72 4.74
C ILE A 212 -1.18 -6.34 3.37
N PHE A 213 -0.15 -6.97 2.79
CA PHE A 213 -0.27 -7.59 1.47
C PHE A 213 -1.37 -8.66 1.41
N LEU A 214 -1.45 -9.50 2.45
CA LEU A 214 -2.45 -10.57 2.50
C LEU A 214 -3.88 -10.01 2.62
N PHE A 215 -4.07 -8.96 3.43
CA PHE A 215 -5.36 -8.30 3.55
C PHE A 215 -5.77 -7.58 2.25
N VAL A 216 -4.82 -6.92 1.58
CA VAL A 216 -5.07 -6.29 0.27
C VAL A 216 -5.40 -7.34 -0.79
N LEU A 217 -4.68 -8.46 -0.80
CA LEU A 217 -4.98 -9.59 -1.70
C LEU A 217 -6.37 -10.16 -1.43
N PHE A 218 -6.72 -10.40 -0.18
CA PHE A 218 -8.04 -10.87 0.24
C PHE A 218 -9.14 -9.89 -0.18
N GLY A 219 -8.95 -8.59 0.09
CA GLY A 219 -9.87 -7.53 -0.32
C GLY A 219 -10.09 -7.49 -1.83
N SER A 220 -9.01 -7.59 -2.61
CA SER A 220 -9.07 -7.61 -4.07
C SER A 220 -9.84 -8.83 -4.61
N ILE A 221 -9.67 -9.99 -3.98
CA ILE A 221 -10.44 -11.20 -4.34
C ILE A 221 -11.93 -10.99 -4.05
N LEU A 222 -12.29 -10.46 -2.88
CA LEU A 222 -13.68 -10.18 -2.52
C LEU A 222 -14.32 -9.15 -3.47
N GLU A 223 -13.58 -8.10 -3.82
CA GLU A 223 -14.06 -7.08 -4.75
C GLU A 223 -14.35 -7.69 -6.13
N LYS A 224 -13.45 -8.49 -6.66
CA LYS A 224 -13.64 -9.22 -7.93
C LYS A 224 -14.76 -10.28 -7.86
N ALA A 225 -15.02 -10.83 -6.68
CA ALA A 225 -16.16 -11.71 -6.42
C ALA A 225 -17.51 -10.98 -6.36
N GLY A 226 -17.51 -9.62 -6.38
CA GLY A 226 -18.72 -8.81 -6.41
C GLY A 226 -19.24 -8.40 -5.03
N ALA A 227 -18.43 -8.52 -3.98
CA ALA A 227 -18.81 -8.15 -2.61
C ALA A 227 -19.32 -6.71 -2.50
N GLY A 228 -18.66 -5.74 -3.20
CA GLY A 228 -19.07 -4.35 -3.20
C GLY A 228 -20.52 -4.15 -3.64
N ASN A 229 -20.88 -4.69 -4.81
CA ASN A 229 -22.25 -4.62 -5.34
C ASN A 229 -23.27 -5.31 -4.41
N TYR A 230 -22.88 -6.41 -3.81
CA TYR A 230 -23.71 -7.15 -2.88
C TYR A 230 -24.01 -6.32 -1.61
N PHE A 231 -23.02 -5.70 -1.03
CA PHE A 231 -23.14 -4.88 0.17
C PHE A 231 -23.96 -3.61 -0.08
N ILE A 232 -23.77 -2.95 -1.22
CA ILE A 232 -24.58 -1.80 -1.62
C ILE A 232 -26.06 -2.23 -1.70
N LYS A 233 -26.38 -3.34 -2.38
CA LYS A 233 -27.77 -3.83 -2.50
C LYS A 233 -28.38 -4.14 -1.14
N ILE A 234 -27.67 -4.77 -0.23
CA ILE A 234 -28.14 -5.06 1.13
C ILE A 234 -28.42 -3.75 1.89
N ALA A 235 -27.47 -2.81 1.89
CA ALA A 235 -27.64 -1.55 2.59
C ALA A 235 -28.88 -0.78 2.10
N PHE A 236 -29.08 -0.74 0.77
CA PHE A 236 -30.27 -0.09 0.19
C PHE A 236 -31.57 -0.85 0.45
N ALA A 237 -31.54 -2.17 0.45
CA ALA A 237 -32.72 -2.97 0.80
C ALA A 237 -33.19 -2.73 2.24
N LEU A 238 -32.22 -2.58 3.17
CA LEU A 238 -32.50 -2.40 4.59
C LEU A 238 -32.88 -0.96 4.95
N LEU A 239 -32.20 0.03 4.36
CA LEU A 239 -32.28 1.43 4.81
C LEU A 239 -32.82 2.40 3.76
N GLY A 240 -32.92 1.98 2.49
CA GLY A 240 -33.32 2.86 1.38
C GLY A 240 -34.72 3.44 1.52
N HIS A 241 -35.64 2.74 2.21
CA HIS A 241 -37.02 3.17 2.44
C HIS A 241 -37.18 4.16 3.60
N LEU A 242 -36.14 4.36 4.42
CA LEU A 242 -36.20 5.26 5.58
C LEU A 242 -36.05 6.74 5.15
N ARG A 243 -36.46 7.65 6.04
CA ARG A 243 -36.20 9.09 5.85
C ARG A 243 -34.68 9.36 5.79
N GLY A 244 -34.24 9.98 4.71
CA GLY A 244 -32.80 10.11 4.42
C GLY A 244 -32.14 8.80 4.02
N GLY A 245 -32.95 7.79 3.64
CA GLY A 245 -32.52 6.41 3.36
C GLY A 245 -31.32 6.27 2.44
N PRO A 246 -31.24 6.98 1.31
CA PRO A 246 -30.08 6.90 0.42
C PRO A 246 -28.74 7.30 1.09
N ALA A 247 -28.72 8.34 1.93
CA ALA A 247 -27.52 8.72 2.66
C ALA A 247 -27.17 7.68 3.75
N LYS A 248 -28.17 7.21 4.49
CA LYS A 248 -27.98 6.15 5.52
C LYS A 248 -27.50 4.84 4.89
N ALA A 249 -28.07 4.47 3.75
CA ALA A 249 -27.64 3.29 3.00
C ALA A 249 -26.22 3.46 2.45
N ALA A 250 -25.84 4.66 2.00
CA ALA A 250 -24.48 4.95 1.58
C ALA A 250 -23.47 4.76 2.74
N VAL A 251 -23.78 5.29 3.93
CA VAL A 251 -22.94 5.12 5.13
C VAL A 251 -22.76 3.65 5.48
N VAL A 252 -23.83 2.88 5.49
CA VAL A 252 -23.77 1.44 5.81
C VAL A 252 -23.08 0.64 4.71
N ALA A 253 -23.31 0.95 3.44
CA ALA A 253 -22.60 0.32 2.31
C ALA A 253 -21.09 0.56 2.40
N SER A 254 -20.70 1.80 2.71
CA SER A 254 -19.29 2.19 2.91
C SER A 254 -18.68 1.48 4.12
N ALA A 255 -19.44 1.33 5.21
CA ALA A 255 -19.02 0.55 6.38
C ALA A 255 -18.75 -0.91 6.04
N MET A 256 -19.65 -1.52 5.29
CA MET A 256 -19.52 -2.91 4.84
C MET A 256 -18.35 -3.08 3.85
N SER A 257 -18.14 -2.11 2.96
CA SER A 257 -16.96 -2.10 2.07
C SER A 257 -15.66 -1.94 2.87
N GLY A 258 -15.67 -1.16 3.95
CA GLY A 258 -14.55 -1.03 4.89
C GLY A 258 -14.11 -2.35 5.53
N LEU A 259 -15.00 -3.35 5.63
CA LEU A 259 -14.64 -4.67 6.17
C LEU A 259 -13.56 -5.40 5.33
N TYR A 260 -13.47 -5.13 4.04
CA TYR A 260 -12.49 -5.79 3.16
C TYR A 260 -11.53 -4.81 2.46
N SER A 261 -11.82 -3.52 2.47
CA SER A 261 -10.99 -2.48 1.85
C SER A 261 -10.54 -1.45 2.89
N GLY A 262 -9.27 -1.48 3.28
CA GLY A 262 -8.68 -0.47 4.17
C GLY A 262 -8.36 0.87 3.50
N SER A 263 -8.69 1.06 2.22
CA SER A 263 -8.45 2.28 1.46
C SER A 263 -9.69 3.15 1.40
N SER A 264 -9.66 4.33 2.03
CA SER A 264 -10.74 5.32 1.92
C SER A 264 -10.96 5.79 0.49
N ILE A 265 -9.90 5.93 -0.30
CA ILE A 265 -9.97 6.38 -1.69
C ILE A 265 -10.68 5.32 -2.53
N ALA A 266 -10.23 4.06 -2.47
CA ALA A 266 -10.86 2.97 -3.19
C ALA A 266 -12.33 2.81 -2.78
N ASN A 267 -12.64 2.89 -1.48
CA ASN A 267 -14.00 2.82 -0.97
C ASN A 267 -14.87 3.96 -1.53
N THR A 268 -14.39 5.22 -1.48
CA THR A 268 -15.11 6.37 -2.03
C THR A 268 -15.41 6.21 -3.53
N VAL A 269 -14.46 5.70 -4.30
CA VAL A 269 -14.66 5.49 -5.74
C VAL A 269 -15.66 4.34 -5.99
N THR A 270 -15.50 3.22 -5.29
CA THR A 270 -16.36 2.04 -5.49
C THR A 270 -17.81 2.30 -5.09
N THR A 271 -18.04 2.87 -3.90
CA THR A 271 -19.41 3.11 -3.40
C THR A 271 -20.00 4.41 -3.94
N GLY A 272 -19.20 5.48 -4.04
CA GLY A 272 -19.63 6.81 -4.41
C GLY A 272 -20.16 6.93 -5.82
N THR A 273 -19.68 6.12 -6.77
CA THR A 273 -20.22 6.06 -8.14
C THR A 273 -21.70 5.72 -8.17
N PHE A 274 -22.20 4.94 -7.21
CA PHE A 274 -23.61 4.59 -7.08
C PHE A 274 -24.36 5.47 -6.09
N THR A 275 -23.76 5.72 -4.95
CA THR A 275 -24.45 6.36 -3.81
C THR A 275 -24.64 7.85 -4.02
N ILE A 276 -23.62 8.57 -4.57
CA ILE A 276 -23.69 10.01 -4.82
C ILE A 276 -24.81 10.37 -5.81
N PRO A 277 -24.94 9.74 -7.00
CA PRO A 277 -26.04 10.02 -7.90
C PRO A 277 -27.42 9.73 -7.27
N LEU A 278 -27.50 8.70 -6.44
CA LEU A 278 -28.76 8.33 -5.80
C LEU A 278 -29.16 9.31 -4.69
N MET A 279 -28.23 9.78 -3.87
CA MET A 279 -28.46 10.85 -2.91
C MET A 279 -28.91 12.15 -3.60
N LYS A 280 -28.28 12.51 -4.72
CA LYS A 280 -28.67 13.69 -5.52
C LYS A 280 -30.09 13.58 -6.05
N ARG A 281 -30.51 12.43 -6.55
CA ARG A 281 -31.89 12.18 -7.02
C ARG A 281 -32.94 12.33 -5.91
N THR A 282 -32.56 12.16 -4.66
CA THR A 282 -33.44 12.30 -3.49
C THR A 282 -33.38 13.67 -2.84
N GLY A 283 -32.72 14.65 -3.49
CA GLY A 283 -32.72 16.05 -3.08
C GLY A 283 -31.49 16.50 -2.28
N PHE A 284 -30.46 15.65 -2.11
CA PHE A 284 -29.18 16.10 -1.54
C PHE A 284 -28.43 16.99 -2.54
N SER A 285 -27.79 18.06 -2.05
CA SER A 285 -26.84 18.80 -2.88
C SER A 285 -25.61 17.94 -3.20
N ALA A 286 -24.89 18.28 -4.28
CA ALA A 286 -23.71 17.53 -4.69
C ALA A 286 -22.62 17.52 -3.60
N GLU A 287 -22.43 18.67 -2.92
CA GLU A 287 -21.48 18.83 -1.83
C GLU A 287 -21.84 17.94 -0.63
N LYS A 288 -23.13 17.93 -0.23
CA LYS A 288 -23.58 17.09 0.89
C LYS A 288 -23.45 15.61 0.56
N ALA A 289 -23.83 15.21 -0.66
CA ALA A 289 -23.70 13.83 -1.08
C ALA A 289 -22.23 13.37 -1.11
N GLY A 290 -21.33 14.23 -1.63
CA GLY A 290 -19.90 13.98 -1.61
C GLY A 290 -19.33 13.95 -0.19
N ALA A 291 -19.76 14.84 0.69
CA ALA A 291 -19.30 14.88 2.08
C ALA A 291 -19.69 13.62 2.86
N VAL A 292 -20.93 13.14 2.70
CA VAL A 292 -21.39 11.89 3.32
C VAL A 292 -20.56 10.71 2.83
N GLU A 293 -20.32 10.63 1.53
CA GLU A 293 -19.55 9.54 0.93
C GLU A 293 -18.10 9.56 1.41
N VAL A 294 -17.42 10.70 1.37
CA VAL A 294 -16.03 10.81 1.81
C VAL A 294 -15.89 10.53 3.30
N ALA A 295 -16.79 11.05 4.14
CA ALA A 295 -16.75 10.82 5.59
C ALA A 295 -16.95 9.34 5.93
N SER A 296 -17.95 8.68 5.30
CA SER A 296 -18.22 7.26 5.53
C SER A 296 -17.09 6.36 5.01
N SER A 297 -16.55 6.67 3.84
CA SER A 297 -15.43 5.92 3.26
C SER A 297 -14.14 6.08 4.06
N THR A 298 -13.89 7.26 4.64
CA THR A 298 -12.75 7.49 5.53
C THR A 298 -12.85 6.65 6.79
N ASN A 299 -14.05 6.49 7.35
CA ASN A 299 -14.30 5.60 8.48
C ASN A 299 -14.02 4.12 8.17
N GLY A 300 -14.03 3.72 6.90
CA GLY A 300 -13.62 2.39 6.48
C GLY A 300 -12.21 2.01 6.95
N GLN A 301 -11.30 2.98 7.09
CA GLN A 301 -9.96 2.75 7.63
C GLN A 301 -9.94 2.35 9.12
N LEU A 302 -11.00 2.65 9.85
CA LEU A 302 -11.17 2.24 11.25
C LEU A 302 -11.95 0.94 11.38
N THR A 303 -12.52 0.43 10.28
CA THR A 303 -13.45 -0.70 10.31
C THR A 303 -12.70 -2.04 10.35
N PRO A 304 -12.81 -2.82 11.44
CA PRO A 304 -12.27 -4.18 11.46
C PRO A 304 -12.98 -5.08 10.44
N PRO A 305 -12.33 -6.13 9.89
CA PRO A 305 -11.00 -6.63 10.26
C PRO A 305 -9.83 -6.05 9.44
N VAL A 306 -10.06 -5.45 8.27
CA VAL A 306 -8.94 -5.06 7.39
C VAL A 306 -8.29 -3.76 7.84
N MET A 307 -9.09 -2.75 8.18
CA MET A 307 -8.62 -1.45 8.65
C MET A 307 -7.60 -0.78 7.69
N GLY A 308 -7.15 0.41 7.99
CA GLY A 308 -6.06 1.06 7.28
C GLY A 308 -4.67 0.60 7.77
N ALA A 309 -3.64 0.90 6.98
CA ALA A 309 -2.25 0.50 7.30
C ALA A 309 -1.77 0.95 8.68
N ALA A 310 -2.32 2.04 9.22
CA ALA A 310 -1.97 2.55 10.55
C ALA A 310 -2.24 1.53 11.67
N ALA A 311 -3.28 0.71 11.56
CA ALA A 311 -3.60 -0.29 12.57
C ALA A 311 -2.51 -1.36 12.71
N PHE A 312 -1.90 -1.76 11.60
CA PHE A 312 -0.81 -2.72 11.60
C PHE A 312 0.47 -2.11 12.21
N LEU A 313 0.73 -0.83 11.93
CA LEU A 313 1.85 -0.12 12.55
C LEU A 313 1.66 0.04 14.05
N ILE A 314 0.43 0.31 14.52
CA ILE A 314 0.10 0.34 15.94
C ILE A 314 0.43 -1.02 16.57
N ALA A 315 -0.01 -2.13 15.96
CA ALA A 315 0.31 -3.47 16.46
C ALA A 315 1.81 -3.69 16.64
N GLU A 316 2.58 -3.35 15.64
CA GLU A 316 4.03 -3.58 15.65
C GLU A 316 4.76 -2.66 16.63
N PHE A 317 4.42 -1.37 16.70
CA PHE A 317 5.09 -0.44 17.61
C PHE A 317 4.72 -0.61 19.07
N THR A 318 3.49 -1.06 19.35
CA THR A 318 3.02 -1.26 20.72
C THR A 318 3.25 -2.67 21.26
N GLY A 319 3.54 -3.64 20.36
CA GLY A 319 3.62 -5.06 20.70
C GLY A 319 2.26 -5.68 21.08
N ILE A 320 1.15 -4.95 20.84
CA ILE A 320 -0.21 -5.46 21.08
C ILE A 320 -0.62 -6.34 19.90
N SER A 321 -1.27 -7.47 20.19
CA SER A 321 -1.74 -8.35 19.12
C SER A 321 -2.73 -7.62 18.18
N TYR A 322 -2.63 -7.89 16.87
CA TYR A 322 -3.57 -7.29 15.91
C TYR A 322 -5.04 -7.61 16.26
N THR A 323 -5.30 -8.80 16.78
CA THR A 323 -6.64 -9.21 17.21
C THR A 323 -7.19 -8.38 18.35
N ASP A 324 -6.34 -7.90 19.24
CA ASP A 324 -6.77 -7.00 20.33
C ASP A 324 -6.99 -5.59 19.81
N ILE A 325 -6.19 -5.12 18.88
CA ILE A 325 -6.43 -3.85 18.19
C ILE A 325 -7.78 -3.88 17.45
N LEU A 326 -8.13 -4.98 16.79
CA LEU A 326 -9.44 -5.14 16.14
C LEU A 326 -10.59 -4.95 17.14
N LYS A 327 -10.51 -5.58 18.32
CA LYS A 327 -11.54 -5.45 19.36
C LYS A 327 -11.69 -4.00 19.84
N HIS A 328 -10.57 -3.32 20.07
CA HIS A 328 -10.58 -1.94 20.56
C HIS A 328 -11.02 -0.95 19.47
N ALA A 329 -10.68 -1.19 18.20
CA ALA A 329 -11.09 -0.35 17.07
C ALA A 329 -12.59 -0.45 16.75
N LEU A 330 -13.25 -1.54 17.13
CA LEU A 330 -14.68 -1.73 16.86
C LEU A 330 -15.53 -0.63 17.48
N VAL A 331 -15.24 -0.23 18.72
CA VAL A 331 -16.02 0.79 19.43
C VAL A 331 -15.94 2.15 18.77
N PRO A 332 -14.75 2.74 18.50
CA PRO A 332 -14.67 4.03 17.80
C PRO A 332 -15.24 3.97 16.39
N ALA A 333 -15.09 2.84 15.66
CA ALA A 333 -15.70 2.67 14.36
C ALA A 333 -17.22 2.74 14.43
N LEU A 334 -17.84 1.98 15.34
CA LEU A 334 -19.31 1.99 15.53
C LEU A 334 -19.82 3.37 15.93
N VAL A 335 -19.17 4.05 16.91
CA VAL A 335 -19.55 5.40 17.33
C VAL A 335 -19.50 6.37 16.17
N SER A 336 -18.44 6.32 15.35
CA SER A 336 -18.29 7.19 14.20
C SER A 336 -19.37 6.95 13.13
N TYR A 337 -19.68 5.69 12.83
CA TYR A 337 -20.76 5.39 11.87
C TYR A 337 -22.16 5.76 12.41
N ILE A 338 -22.42 5.53 13.69
CA ILE A 338 -23.68 5.96 14.31
C ILE A 338 -23.83 7.48 14.20
N ALA A 339 -22.76 8.24 14.46
CA ALA A 339 -22.78 9.69 14.32
C ALA A 339 -23.02 10.16 12.87
N LEU A 340 -22.59 9.41 11.86
CA LEU A 340 -22.84 9.73 10.46
C LEU A 340 -24.28 9.38 10.00
N VAL A 341 -24.89 8.37 10.61
CA VAL A 341 -26.28 7.95 10.30
C VAL A 341 -27.31 8.84 10.97
N TYR A 342 -27.00 9.41 12.12
CA TYR A 342 -27.88 10.32 12.88
C TYR A 342 -27.94 11.69 12.24
#